data_83a3cd4daf652c92e93fc0441c46b941
#
_entry.id   83a3cd4daf652c92e93fc0441c46b941
#
_cell.length_a   1.000
_cell.length_b   1.000
_cell.length_c   1.000
_cell.angle_alpha   90.00
_cell.angle_beta   90.00
_cell.angle_gamma   90.00
#
_symmetry.space_group_name_H-M   'P 1'
#
loop_
_entity.id
_entity.type
_entity.pdbx_description
1 polymer ?
#
loop_
_entity_poly.entity_id
_entity_poly.type
_entity_poly.pdbx_seq_one_letter_code
_entity_poly.pdbx_strand_id
1 'polypeptide(L)'
;MSVANPEPHRASRSRQTNRPPSTRHHQQQSSRVPLRQLLRVTSIAGGIQFGWALQLSLLTPYVQELGIPHKWASIIWLCGPLSGLFVQPLVGVMSDRCTSRFGRRRPFIVAGSLLIAISVLIIGHSADIGWWLGDRGGVRPRAIGAFVFGFWILDVANNMTQGPCRALLADLTGNYYNSF
;
A
#
# COMPACT_ATOMS: atom_id res chain seq x y z
N MET A 1 30.46 58.80 69.39
CA MET A 1 29.84 57.73 70.14
C MET A 1 28.48 57.49 69.59
N SER A 2 28.35 56.60 68.64
CA SER A 2 27.04 56.20 68.09
C SER A 2 27.09 54.74 67.83
N VAL A 3 26.23 54.03 68.51
CA VAL A 3 26.14 52.56 68.52
C VAL A 3 25.35 52.18 67.30
N ALA A 4 25.95 51.43 66.41
CA ALA A 4 25.26 50.85 65.24
C ALA A 4 24.48 49.59 65.68
N ASN A 5 23.21 49.61 65.40
CA ASN A 5 22.29 48.49 65.60
C ASN A 5 22.23 47.63 64.35
N PRO A 6 22.50 46.33 64.38
CA PRO A 6 22.34 45.48 63.19
C PRO A 6 20.93 45.00 63.05
N GLU A 7 20.37 45.28 61.91
CA GLU A 7 19.07 44.75 61.47
C GLU A 7 19.08 43.24 61.24
N PRO A 8 18.02 42.53 61.60
CA PRO A 8 17.93 41.09 61.36
C PRO A 8 17.47 40.79 59.92
N HIS A 9 18.32 40.06 59.21
CA HIS A 9 18.00 39.46 57.91
C HIS A 9 16.74 38.60 58.01
N ARG A 10 15.70 39.09 57.40
CA ARG A 10 14.42 38.39 57.21
C ARG A 10 14.59 37.35 56.11
N ALA A 11 14.91 36.13 56.51
CA ALA A 11 14.90 34.98 55.61
C ALA A 11 13.48 34.77 55.05
N SER A 12 13.27 35.13 53.80
CA SER A 12 12.05 34.81 53.07
C SER A 12 12.02 33.30 52.76
N ARG A 13 11.38 32.57 53.65
CA ARG A 13 11.02 31.17 53.42
C ARG A 13 10.09 31.08 52.24
N SER A 14 10.64 30.82 51.05
CA SER A 14 9.86 30.43 49.89
C SER A 14 9.09 29.15 50.22
N ARG A 15 7.79 29.33 50.43
CA ARG A 15 6.84 28.23 50.56
C ARG A 15 6.80 27.52 49.20
N GLN A 16 7.66 26.50 49.06
CA GLN A 16 7.47 25.51 48.01
C GLN A 16 6.13 24.81 48.25
N THR A 17 5.11 25.25 47.55
CA THR A 17 3.85 24.52 47.47
C THR A 17 4.14 23.23 46.73
N ASN A 18 4.29 22.14 47.49
CA ASN A 18 4.21 20.78 47.00
C ASN A 18 2.81 20.58 46.39
N ARG A 19 2.68 20.97 45.11
CA ARG A 19 1.56 20.49 44.31
C ARG A 19 1.86 19.03 44.02
N PRO A 20 1.01 18.09 44.40
CA PRO A 20 1.15 16.71 43.95
C PRO A 20 1.12 16.73 42.42
N PRO A 21 1.90 15.90 41.73
CA PRO A 21 1.82 15.78 40.30
C PRO A 21 0.37 15.41 40.00
N SER A 22 -0.32 16.33 39.31
CA SER A 22 -1.63 16.03 38.75
C SER A 22 -1.42 14.87 37.81
N THR A 23 -1.68 13.66 38.30
CA THR A 23 -1.95 12.51 37.47
C THR A 23 -3.16 12.91 36.61
N ARG A 24 -2.88 13.60 35.50
CA ARG A 24 -3.78 13.65 34.39
C ARG A 24 -3.91 12.20 33.92
N HIS A 25 -4.85 11.50 34.55
CA HIS A 25 -5.48 10.38 33.87
C HIS A 25 -6.03 10.98 32.57
N HIS A 26 -5.17 10.97 31.54
CA HIS A 26 -5.65 11.05 30.18
C HIS A 26 -6.65 9.91 30.06
N GLN A 27 -7.92 10.24 30.29
CA GLN A 27 -9.04 9.41 29.93
C GLN A 27 -8.84 9.11 28.44
N GLN A 28 -8.28 7.95 28.21
CA GLN A 28 -8.13 7.34 26.90
C GLN A 28 -9.53 7.16 26.34
N GLN A 29 -10.08 8.23 25.79
CA GLN A 29 -11.27 8.20 24.98
C GLN A 29 -10.88 7.41 23.74
N SER A 30 -11.06 6.09 23.80
CA SER A 30 -10.91 5.19 22.68
C SER A 30 -11.91 5.66 21.61
N SER A 31 -11.48 6.58 20.76
CA SER A 31 -12.23 6.98 19.58
C SER A 31 -12.30 5.77 18.66
N ARG A 32 -13.36 4.97 18.84
CA ARG A 32 -13.59 3.77 18.05
C ARG A 32 -13.69 4.19 16.60
N VAL A 33 -12.74 3.74 15.78
CA VAL A 33 -12.83 3.91 14.33
C VAL A 33 -14.19 3.38 13.89
N PRO A 34 -15.03 4.16 13.20
CA PRO A 34 -16.33 3.70 12.79
C PRO A 34 -16.19 2.44 11.95
N LEU A 35 -16.87 1.38 12.34
CA LEU A 35 -16.82 0.05 11.71
C LEU A 35 -16.94 0.14 10.16
N ARG A 36 -17.76 1.06 9.68
CA ARG A 36 -17.94 1.32 8.23
C ARG A 36 -16.65 1.75 7.54
N GLN A 37 -15.81 2.55 8.21
CA GLN A 37 -14.53 3.00 7.65
C GLN A 37 -13.52 1.85 7.65
N LEU A 38 -13.48 1.08 8.71
CA LEU A 38 -12.65 -0.12 8.80
C LEU A 38 -13.03 -1.13 7.71
N LEU A 39 -14.33 -1.43 7.55
CA LEU A 39 -14.82 -2.33 6.52
C LEU A 39 -14.47 -1.87 5.10
N ARG A 40 -14.57 -0.57 4.80
CA ARG A 40 -14.19 -0.05 3.48
C ARG A 40 -12.71 -0.27 3.17
N VAL A 41 -11.85 -0.05 4.15
CA VAL A 41 -10.40 -0.19 3.95
C VAL A 41 -9.99 -1.66 3.88
N THR A 42 -10.56 -2.50 4.73
CA THR A 42 -10.28 -3.95 4.70
C THR A 42 -10.84 -4.62 3.45
N SER A 43 -11.97 -4.15 2.89
CA SER A 43 -12.49 -4.69 1.63
C SER A 43 -11.56 -4.40 0.43
N ILE A 44 -10.91 -3.22 0.41
CA ILE A 44 -9.90 -2.92 -0.62
C ILE A 44 -8.70 -3.87 -0.49
N ALA A 45 -8.20 -4.06 0.73
CA ALA A 45 -7.11 -5.01 0.98
C ALA A 45 -7.50 -6.46 0.61
N GLY A 46 -8.72 -6.87 0.94
CA GLY A 46 -9.30 -8.15 0.55
C GLY A 46 -9.36 -8.32 -0.97
N GLY A 47 -9.79 -7.29 -1.70
CA GLY A 47 -9.83 -7.29 -3.17
C GLY A 47 -8.44 -7.48 -3.80
N ILE A 48 -7.41 -6.84 -3.26
CA ILE A 48 -6.02 -7.00 -3.72
C ILE A 48 -5.55 -8.44 -3.50
N GLN A 49 -5.81 -9.02 -2.32
CA GLN A 49 -5.42 -10.40 -2.01
C GLN A 49 -6.19 -11.42 -2.88
N PHE A 50 -7.46 -11.15 -3.15
CA PHE A 50 -8.25 -11.97 -4.06
C PHE A 50 -7.70 -11.92 -5.50
N GLY A 51 -7.31 -10.72 -5.98
CA GLY A 51 -6.64 -10.56 -7.27
C GLY A 51 -5.34 -11.38 -7.37
N TRP A 52 -4.52 -11.37 -6.32
CA TRP A 52 -3.33 -12.19 -6.22
C TRP A 52 -3.64 -13.70 -6.26
N ALA A 53 -4.63 -14.13 -5.50
CA ALA A 53 -5.04 -15.53 -5.49
C ALA A 53 -5.51 -16.01 -6.86
N LEU A 54 -6.32 -15.21 -7.58
CA LEU A 54 -6.74 -15.49 -8.95
C LEU A 54 -5.55 -15.56 -9.90
N GLN A 55 -4.64 -14.60 -9.82
CA GLN A 55 -3.44 -14.57 -10.65
C GLN A 55 -2.60 -15.83 -10.47
N LEU A 56 -2.36 -16.26 -9.22
CA LEU A 56 -1.60 -17.47 -8.92
C LEU A 56 -2.32 -18.74 -9.38
N SER A 57 -3.64 -18.80 -9.24
CA SER A 57 -4.42 -19.99 -9.58
C SER A 57 -4.60 -20.19 -11.08
N LEU A 58 -4.82 -19.09 -11.82
CA LEU A 58 -5.17 -19.16 -13.25
C LEU A 58 -3.95 -19.07 -14.16
N LEU A 59 -2.86 -18.46 -13.69
CA LEU A 59 -1.67 -18.27 -14.52
C LEU A 59 -1.06 -19.59 -14.98
N THR A 60 -0.85 -20.53 -14.06
CA THR A 60 -0.18 -21.79 -14.36
C THR A 60 -0.91 -22.63 -15.42
N PRO A 61 -2.23 -22.91 -15.28
CA PRO A 61 -2.95 -23.66 -16.31
C PRO A 61 -3.01 -22.92 -17.65
N TYR A 62 -3.15 -21.59 -17.62
CA TYR A 62 -3.24 -20.79 -18.84
C TYR A 62 -1.92 -20.77 -19.63
N VAL A 63 -0.79 -20.66 -18.93
CA VAL A 63 0.56 -20.75 -19.52
C VAL A 63 0.77 -22.10 -20.19
N GLN A 64 0.29 -23.18 -19.58
CA GLN A 64 0.37 -24.54 -20.13
C GLN A 64 -0.52 -24.70 -21.37
N GLU A 65 -1.71 -24.12 -21.35
CA GLU A 65 -2.67 -24.15 -22.47
C GLU A 65 -2.13 -23.41 -23.70
N LEU A 66 -1.36 -22.33 -23.50
CA LEU A 66 -0.63 -21.66 -24.58
C LEU A 66 0.58 -22.45 -25.11
N GLY A 67 0.94 -23.59 -24.50
CA GLY A 67 2.03 -24.45 -24.94
C GLY A 67 3.43 -24.00 -24.51
N ILE A 68 3.53 -23.16 -23.47
CA ILE A 68 4.80 -22.68 -22.96
C ILE A 68 5.48 -23.81 -22.13
N PRO A 69 6.72 -24.22 -22.43
CA PRO A 69 7.47 -25.19 -21.63
C PRO A 69 7.64 -24.73 -20.17
N HIS A 70 7.57 -25.67 -19.21
CA HIS A 70 7.68 -25.40 -17.79
C HIS A 70 8.90 -24.55 -17.38
N LYS A 71 10.03 -24.70 -18.07
CA LYS A 71 11.25 -23.90 -17.83
C LYS A 71 11.04 -22.39 -18.03
N TRP A 72 10.19 -22.00 -18.97
CA TRP A 72 9.87 -20.59 -19.23
C TRP A 72 8.82 -20.05 -18.28
N ALA A 73 7.92 -20.90 -17.77
CA ALA A 73 6.96 -20.52 -16.75
C ALA A 73 7.65 -19.97 -15.49
N SER A 74 8.76 -20.58 -15.07
CA SER A 74 9.54 -20.11 -13.92
C SER A 74 10.08 -18.69 -14.09
N ILE A 75 10.47 -18.31 -15.31
CA ILE A 75 10.95 -16.96 -15.61
C ILE A 75 9.80 -15.95 -15.53
N ILE A 76 8.60 -16.30 -16.01
CA ILE A 76 7.41 -15.46 -15.89
C ILE A 76 7.06 -15.23 -14.42
N TRP A 77 7.17 -16.26 -13.58
CA TRP A 77 6.96 -16.16 -12.14
C TRP A 77 7.96 -15.24 -11.43
N LEU A 78 9.18 -15.14 -11.91
CA LEU A 78 10.21 -14.27 -11.34
C LEU A 78 9.87 -12.79 -11.52
N CYS A 79 9.05 -12.43 -12.52
CA CYS A 79 8.64 -11.05 -12.77
C CYS A 79 7.92 -10.41 -11.56
N GLY A 80 7.08 -11.19 -10.82
CA GLY A 80 6.34 -10.70 -9.67
C GLY A 80 7.22 -10.14 -8.56
N PRO A 81 8.12 -10.93 -7.97
CA PRO A 81 9.06 -10.45 -6.96
C PRO A 81 9.96 -9.32 -7.47
N LEU A 82 10.39 -9.38 -8.73
CA LEU A 82 11.26 -8.38 -9.31
C LEU A 82 10.54 -7.03 -9.49
N SER A 83 9.32 -7.05 -10.01
CA SER A 83 8.49 -5.84 -10.11
C SER A 83 8.19 -5.25 -8.73
N GLY A 84 7.90 -6.11 -7.74
CA GLY A 84 7.68 -5.69 -6.36
C GLY A 84 8.87 -4.98 -5.75
N LEU A 85 10.07 -5.48 -6.00
CA LEU A 85 11.31 -4.91 -5.48
C LEU A 85 11.55 -3.47 -5.98
N PHE A 86 11.20 -3.18 -7.22
CA PHE A 86 11.42 -1.86 -7.83
C PHE A 86 10.19 -0.95 -7.75
N VAL A 87 9.01 -1.46 -8.05
CA VAL A 87 7.79 -0.66 -8.17
C VAL A 87 7.29 -0.19 -6.81
N GLN A 88 7.31 -1.04 -5.78
CA GLN A 88 6.80 -0.67 -4.46
C GLN A 88 7.54 0.51 -3.83
N PRO A 89 8.88 0.53 -3.73
CA PRO A 89 9.58 1.68 -3.16
C PRO A 89 9.47 2.93 -4.03
N LEU A 90 9.51 2.78 -5.37
CA LEU A 90 9.36 3.89 -6.29
C LEU A 90 7.99 4.57 -6.13
N VAL A 91 6.92 3.79 -6.16
CA VAL A 91 5.56 4.30 -5.97
C VAL A 91 5.35 4.82 -4.55
N GLY A 92 5.97 4.20 -3.54
CA GLY A 92 5.98 4.69 -2.17
C GLY A 92 6.50 6.13 -2.10
N VAL A 93 7.70 6.38 -2.60
CA VAL A 93 8.31 7.72 -2.64
C VAL A 93 7.49 8.70 -3.47
N MET A 94 6.98 8.28 -4.63
CA MET A 94 6.15 9.13 -5.49
C MET A 94 4.83 9.49 -4.82
N SER A 95 4.17 8.54 -4.17
CA SER A 95 2.90 8.78 -3.49
C SER A 95 3.04 9.69 -2.26
N ASP A 96 4.16 9.59 -1.54
CA ASP A 96 4.43 10.44 -0.39
C ASP A 96 4.73 11.90 -0.78
N ARG A 97 5.30 12.11 -1.98
CA ARG A 97 5.58 13.45 -2.54
C ARG A 97 4.40 14.06 -3.29
N CYS A 98 3.38 13.30 -3.58
CA CYS A 98 2.24 13.78 -4.37
C CYS A 98 1.37 14.75 -3.55
N THR A 99 1.10 15.94 -4.11
CA THR A 99 0.25 17.00 -3.54
C THR A 99 -1.11 17.10 -4.23
N SER A 100 -1.67 15.96 -4.65
CA SER A 100 -2.95 15.94 -5.37
C SER A 100 -4.13 16.41 -4.52
N ARG A 101 -5.11 17.10 -5.16
CA ARG A 101 -6.39 17.52 -4.55
C ARG A 101 -7.21 16.34 -3.99
N PHE A 102 -7.02 15.15 -4.52
CA PHE A 102 -7.71 13.92 -4.10
C PHE A 102 -7.01 13.19 -2.94
N GLY A 103 -5.91 13.74 -2.43
CA GLY A 103 -5.06 13.11 -1.43
C GLY A 103 -3.80 12.49 -2.03
N ARG A 104 -2.79 12.22 -1.19
CA ARG A 104 -1.47 11.76 -1.64
C ARG A 104 -1.49 10.38 -2.27
N ARG A 105 -2.29 9.45 -1.76
CA ARG A 105 -2.23 8.01 -2.10
C ARG A 105 -3.36 7.55 -3.02
N ARG A 106 -4.51 8.23 -3.01
CA ARG A 106 -5.70 7.84 -3.78
C ARG A 106 -5.49 7.78 -5.29
N PRO A 107 -4.80 8.77 -5.94
CA PRO A 107 -4.62 8.74 -7.39
C PRO A 107 -3.81 7.52 -7.85
N PHE A 108 -2.83 7.07 -7.06
CA PHE A 108 -2.06 5.86 -7.38
C PHE A 108 -2.90 4.59 -7.29
N ILE A 109 -3.79 4.51 -6.31
CA ILE A 109 -4.72 3.38 -6.17
C ILE A 109 -5.68 3.33 -7.36
N VAL A 110 -6.24 4.48 -7.77
CA VAL A 110 -7.14 4.56 -8.93
C VAL A 110 -6.41 4.21 -10.22
N ALA A 111 -5.24 4.79 -10.47
CA ALA A 111 -4.43 4.49 -11.64
C ALA A 111 -4.04 3.02 -11.69
N GLY A 112 -3.60 2.44 -10.57
CA GLY A 112 -3.28 1.02 -10.48
C GLY A 112 -4.50 0.13 -10.75
N SER A 113 -5.67 0.48 -10.21
CA SER A 113 -6.90 -0.28 -10.46
C SER A 113 -7.32 -0.26 -11.93
N LEU A 114 -7.16 0.89 -12.61
CA LEU A 114 -7.41 1.00 -14.04
C LEU A 114 -6.42 0.15 -14.86
N LEU A 115 -5.14 0.18 -14.50
CA LEU A 115 -4.13 -0.65 -15.15
C LEU A 115 -4.39 -2.14 -14.93
N ILE A 116 -4.85 -2.55 -13.74
CA ILE A 116 -5.28 -3.93 -13.48
C ILE A 116 -6.42 -4.32 -14.42
N ALA A 117 -7.45 -3.49 -14.56
CA ALA A 117 -8.58 -3.77 -15.45
C ALA A 117 -8.13 -3.93 -16.91
N ILE A 118 -7.28 -3.02 -17.40
CA ILE A 118 -6.72 -3.09 -18.77
C ILE A 118 -5.88 -4.36 -18.94
N SER A 119 -5.03 -4.69 -17.97
CA SER A 119 -4.20 -5.89 -18.03
C SER A 119 -5.01 -7.16 -18.08
N VAL A 120 -6.07 -7.26 -17.28
CA VAL A 120 -6.99 -8.42 -17.29
C VAL A 120 -7.67 -8.58 -18.64
N LEU A 121 -8.08 -7.46 -19.27
CA LEU A 121 -8.64 -7.51 -20.64
C LEU A 121 -7.60 -7.99 -21.67
N ILE A 122 -6.37 -7.50 -21.62
CA ILE A 122 -5.29 -7.94 -22.51
C ILE A 122 -5.01 -9.43 -22.32
N ILE A 123 -4.92 -9.90 -21.08
CA ILE A 123 -4.68 -11.31 -20.77
C ILE A 123 -5.83 -12.18 -21.25
N GLY A 124 -7.08 -11.78 -20.97
CA GLY A 124 -8.26 -12.53 -21.37
C GLY A 124 -8.43 -12.65 -22.87
N HIS A 125 -8.00 -11.64 -23.64
CA HIS A 125 -8.07 -11.63 -25.10
C HIS A 125 -6.73 -11.97 -25.77
N SER A 126 -5.73 -12.43 -25.03
CA SER A 126 -4.39 -12.69 -25.59
C SER A 126 -4.40 -13.73 -26.71
N ALA A 127 -5.27 -14.76 -26.63
CA ALA A 127 -5.47 -15.75 -27.66
C ALA A 127 -6.07 -15.12 -28.93
N ASP A 128 -7.08 -14.24 -28.79
CA ASP A 128 -7.73 -13.53 -29.89
C ASP A 128 -6.76 -12.54 -30.55
N ILE A 129 -5.97 -11.83 -29.75
CA ILE A 129 -4.91 -10.93 -30.21
C ILE A 129 -3.88 -11.70 -31.04
N GLY A 130 -3.46 -12.88 -30.56
CA GLY A 130 -2.56 -13.75 -31.29
C GLY A 130 -3.12 -14.19 -32.62
N TRP A 131 -4.40 -14.59 -32.66
CA TRP A 131 -5.10 -14.97 -33.91
C TRP A 131 -5.19 -13.79 -34.87
N TRP A 132 -5.54 -12.61 -34.38
CA TRP A 132 -5.61 -11.37 -35.18
C TRP A 132 -4.25 -10.97 -35.77
N LEU A 133 -3.17 -11.22 -35.03
CA LEU A 133 -1.81 -10.95 -35.47
C LEU A 133 -1.27 -12.04 -36.46
N GLY A 134 -2.05 -13.11 -36.72
CA GLY A 134 -1.74 -14.13 -37.73
C GLY A 134 -1.18 -15.43 -37.18
N ASP A 135 -1.33 -15.72 -35.88
CA ASP A 135 -0.99 -17.02 -35.29
C ASP A 135 -2.04 -18.06 -35.72
N ARG A 136 -1.72 -18.85 -36.74
CA ARG A 136 -2.61 -19.91 -37.32
C ARG A 136 -2.06 -21.32 -37.08
N GLY A 137 -1.01 -21.50 -36.31
CA GLY A 137 -0.32 -22.77 -36.04
C GLY A 137 -0.52 -23.28 -34.62
N GLY A 138 0.07 -24.47 -34.32
CA GLY A 138 0.00 -25.09 -33.00
C GLY A 138 0.75 -24.34 -31.89
N VAL A 139 1.81 -23.62 -32.23
CA VAL A 139 2.52 -22.71 -31.32
C VAL A 139 2.10 -21.28 -31.65
N ARG A 140 1.66 -20.51 -30.65
CA ARG A 140 1.11 -19.16 -30.80
C ARG A 140 2.04 -18.11 -30.17
N PRO A 141 3.19 -17.78 -30.78
CA PRO A 141 4.19 -16.93 -30.15
C PRO A 141 3.69 -15.51 -29.89
N ARG A 142 2.79 -15.01 -30.72
CA ARG A 142 2.23 -13.65 -30.57
C ARG A 142 1.21 -13.59 -29.44
N ALA A 143 0.38 -14.64 -29.31
CA ALA A 143 -0.54 -14.78 -28.16
C ALA A 143 0.24 -14.87 -26.85
N ILE A 144 1.35 -15.64 -26.84
CA ILE A 144 2.26 -15.73 -25.68
C ILE A 144 2.87 -14.37 -25.37
N GLY A 145 3.33 -13.63 -26.37
CA GLY A 145 3.87 -12.27 -26.19
C GLY A 145 2.85 -11.30 -25.58
N ALA A 146 1.61 -11.30 -26.09
CA ALA A 146 0.51 -10.48 -25.58
C ALA A 146 0.17 -10.86 -24.13
N PHE A 147 0.14 -12.16 -23.83
CA PHE A 147 -0.09 -12.66 -22.48
C PHE A 147 1.00 -12.21 -21.50
N VAL A 148 2.27 -12.44 -21.85
CA VAL A 148 3.42 -12.07 -20.99
C VAL A 148 3.45 -10.55 -20.76
N PHE A 149 3.17 -9.77 -21.79
CA PHE A 149 3.09 -8.32 -21.68
C PHE A 149 1.95 -7.87 -20.76
N GLY A 150 0.74 -8.43 -20.94
CA GLY A 150 -0.41 -8.15 -20.08
C GLY A 150 -0.15 -8.57 -18.63
N PHE A 151 0.50 -9.71 -18.43
CA PHE A 151 0.89 -10.20 -17.11
C PHE A 151 1.89 -9.27 -16.42
N TRP A 152 2.87 -8.76 -17.15
CA TRP A 152 3.84 -7.81 -16.63
C TRP A 152 3.19 -6.49 -16.17
N ILE A 153 2.27 -5.96 -16.98
CA ILE A 153 1.49 -4.78 -16.61
C ILE A 153 0.65 -5.07 -15.36
N LEU A 154 0.04 -6.24 -15.28
CA LEU A 154 -0.75 -6.67 -14.13
C LEU A 154 0.08 -6.70 -12.84
N ASP A 155 1.28 -7.25 -12.90
CA ASP A 155 2.20 -7.30 -11.75
C ASP A 155 2.63 -5.89 -11.30
N VAL A 156 3.01 -5.04 -12.23
CA VAL A 156 3.36 -3.63 -11.94
C VAL A 156 2.16 -2.91 -11.33
N ALA A 157 0.97 -3.08 -11.87
CA ALA A 157 -0.25 -2.43 -11.40
C ALA A 157 -0.67 -2.91 -10.00
N ASN A 158 -0.56 -4.21 -9.74
CA ASN A 158 -0.78 -4.80 -8.41
C ASN A 158 0.19 -4.21 -7.38
N ASN A 159 1.47 -4.16 -7.68
CA ASN A 159 2.49 -3.59 -6.80
C ASN A 159 2.28 -2.08 -6.60
N MET A 160 1.89 -1.35 -7.65
CA MET A 160 1.57 0.07 -7.59
C MET A 160 0.36 0.36 -6.69
N THR A 161 -0.63 -0.52 -6.66
CA THR A 161 -1.84 -0.37 -5.82
C THR A 161 -1.58 -0.80 -4.38
N GLN A 162 -0.81 -1.88 -4.19
CA GLN A 162 -0.61 -2.53 -2.90
C GLN A 162 0.15 -1.63 -1.90
N GLY A 163 1.21 -0.95 -2.32
CA GLY A 163 2.01 -0.05 -1.50
C GLY A 163 1.18 1.09 -0.89
N PRO A 164 0.58 1.97 -1.70
CA PRO A 164 -0.27 3.05 -1.23
C PRO A 164 -1.49 2.57 -0.42
N CYS A 165 -2.04 1.40 -0.73
CA CYS A 165 -3.18 0.85 0.01
C CYS A 165 -2.80 0.44 1.44
N ARG A 166 -1.66 -0.26 1.61
CA ARG A 166 -1.12 -0.61 2.94
C ARG A 166 -0.78 0.64 3.75
N ALA A 167 -0.19 1.62 3.11
CA ALA A 167 0.17 2.87 3.75
C ALA A 167 -1.06 3.71 4.11
N LEU A 168 -2.12 3.71 3.29
CA LEU A 168 -3.40 4.34 3.62
C LEU A 168 -4.05 3.67 4.85
N LEU A 169 -3.98 2.34 4.93
CA LEU A 169 -4.46 1.59 6.08
C LEU A 169 -3.68 1.97 7.35
N ALA A 170 -2.34 2.05 7.26
CA ALA A 170 -1.49 2.48 8.37
C ALA A 170 -1.79 3.91 8.83
N ASP A 171 -2.02 4.85 7.91
CA ASP A 171 -2.38 6.24 8.24
C ASP A 171 -3.73 6.32 8.97
N LEU A 172 -4.70 5.50 8.57
CA LEU A 172 -6.01 5.46 9.21
C LEU A 172 -5.96 4.84 10.60
N THR A 173 -5.10 3.83 10.81
CA THR A 173 -4.89 3.20 12.11
C THR A 173 -3.91 4.00 12.98
N GLY A 174 -2.88 4.61 12.40
CA GLY A 174 -1.88 5.41 13.10
C GLY A 174 -2.43 6.71 13.69
N ASN A 175 -3.36 7.40 12.99
CA ASN A 175 -4.09 8.52 13.57
C ASN A 175 -4.92 8.13 14.81
N TYR A 176 -5.30 6.87 14.91
CA TYR A 176 -5.95 6.31 16.07
C TYR A 176 -4.99 6.20 17.27
N TYR A 177 -3.74 5.78 17.05
CA TYR A 177 -2.74 5.65 18.13
C TYR A 177 -2.13 6.99 18.56
N ASN A 178 -1.99 7.97 17.67
CA ASN A 178 -1.45 9.29 17.98
C ASN A 178 -2.46 10.25 18.63
N SER A 179 -3.72 9.84 18.74
CA SER A 179 -4.77 10.57 19.49
C SER A 179 -4.73 10.26 20.99
N PHE A 180 -3.74 9.51 21.44
CA PHE A 180 -3.42 9.20 22.84
C PHE A 180 -2.14 9.89 23.27
#